data_b7d8816b34c52257cc57384c678295b5
#
_entry.id   b7d8816b34c52257cc57384c678295b5
#
_cell.length_a   1.000
_cell.length_b   1.000
_cell.length_c   1.000
_cell.angle_alpha   90.00
_cell.angle_beta   90.00
_cell.angle_gamma   90.00
#
_symmetry.space_group_name_H-M   'P 1'
#
loop_
_entity.id
_entity.type
_entity.pdbx_description
1 polymer ?
#
loop_
_entity_poly.entity_id
_entity_poly.type
_entity_poly.pdbx_seq_one_letter_code
_entity_poly.pdbx_strand_id
1 'polypeptide(L)'
;LEWIGRAETLSISGPSGTGKSHFVEALGHGAIDAGLKVSWFTLETLTQTINRSKVDASTAKVVQRICRAELIVIDDIGMLPAGQAEAEALYRIADAAYERRSLAVTSNIHPSGFDTLMPKALAGPTVDRLLHHGHVVVTEGDSQRLAEALSGKGVMPLV
;
A
#
# COMPACT_ATOMS: atom_id res chain seq x y z
N LEU A 1 5.06 13.69 11.17
CA LEU A 1 5.53 12.35 10.71
C LEU A 1 6.16 11.51 11.84
N GLU A 2 5.81 11.79 13.08
CA GLU A 2 6.37 11.07 14.25
C GLU A 2 6.06 9.56 14.22
N TRP A 3 4.92 9.17 13.67
CA TRP A 3 4.52 7.77 13.51
C TRP A 3 5.54 6.96 12.69
N ILE A 4 6.25 7.59 11.73
CA ILE A 4 7.30 6.93 10.96
C ILE A 4 8.48 6.59 11.87
N GLY A 5 8.85 7.49 12.77
CA GLY A 5 9.92 7.21 13.76
C GLY A 5 9.57 6.12 14.76
N ARG A 6 8.28 5.84 14.95
CA ARG A 6 7.79 4.77 15.83
C ARG A 6 7.53 3.44 15.11
N ALA A 7 7.87 3.34 13.83
CA ALA A 7 7.62 2.16 12.99
C ALA A 7 6.14 1.72 12.99
N GLU A 8 5.23 2.69 13.04
CA GLU A 8 3.77 2.44 12.99
C GLU A 8 3.29 2.31 11.54
N THR A 9 2.19 1.63 11.35
CA THR A 9 1.55 1.42 10.04
C THR A 9 0.38 2.38 9.84
N LEU A 10 0.18 2.84 8.62
CA LEU A 10 -1.00 3.61 8.21
C LEU A 10 -1.75 2.86 7.12
N SER A 11 -2.98 2.48 7.41
CA SER A 11 -3.88 1.83 6.45
C SER A 11 -5.00 2.79 6.07
N ILE A 12 -5.08 3.15 4.79
CA ILE A 12 -6.14 4.01 4.25
C ILE A 12 -7.02 3.19 3.35
N SER A 13 -8.28 3.06 3.72
CA SER A 13 -9.24 2.26 2.97
C SER A 13 -10.48 3.07 2.60
N GLY A 14 -11.10 2.72 1.50
CA GLY A 14 -12.32 3.37 1.02
C GLY A 14 -12.53 3.23 -0.47
N PRO A 15 -13.65 3.71 -0.99
CA PRO A 15 -14.00 3.60 -2.40
C PRO A 15 -12.95 4.22 -3.32
N SER A 16 -12.93 3.77 -4.56
CA SER A 16 -12.07 4.33 -5.61
C SER A 16 -12.39 5.81 -5.83
N GLY A 17 -11.36 6.61 -6.09
CA GLY A 17 -11.51 8.03 -6.40
C GLY A 17 -11.74 8.96 -5.20
N THR A 18 -11.57 8.48 -3.97
CA THR A 18 -11.73 9.28 -2.73
C THR A 18 -10.44 9.94 -2.25
N GLY A 19 -9.37 9.94 -3.07
CA GLY A 19 -8.14 10.65 -2.78
C GLY A 19 -7.10 9.89 -1.97
N LYS A 20 -7.25 8.58 -1.79
CA LYS A 20 -6.30 7.75 -1.01
C LYS A 20 -4.86 7.85 -1.53
N SER A 21 -4.66 7.63 -2.83
CA SER A 21 -3.32 7.68 -3.45
C SER A 21 -2.71 9.06 -3.35
N HIS A 22 -3.48 10.12 -3.57
CA HIS A 22 -3.01 11.50 -3.39
C HIS A 22 -2.57 11.78 -1.96
N PHE A 23 -3.29 11.25 -0.99
CA PHE A 23 -2.94 11.44 0.42
C PHE A 23 -1.62 10.76 0.78
N VAL A 24 -1.42 9.49 0.41
CA VAL A 24 -0.15 8.81 0.69
C VAL A 24 1.01 9.37 -0.13
N GLU A 25 0.74 9.89 -1.34
CA GLU A 25 1.73 10.59 -2.13
C GLU A 25 2.20 11.87 -1.42
N ALA A 26 1.28 12.67 -0.90
CA ALA A 26 1.61 13.85 -0.10
C ALA A 26 2.41 13.48 1.16
N LEU A 27 2.08 12.38 1.84
CA LEU A 27 2.85 11.87 2.97
C LEU A 27 4.26 11.45 2.55
N GLY A 28 4.40 10.78 1.42
CA GLY A 28 5.69 10.38 0.86
C GLY A 28 6.58 11.59 0.56
N HIS A 29 6.03 12.62 -0.07
CA HIS A 29 6.74 13.88 -0.32
C HIS A 29 7.16 14.55 0.99
N GLY A 30 6.24 14.65 1.96
CA GLY A 30 6.57 15.21 3.28
C GLY A 30 7.66 14.42 4.02
N ALA A 31 7.70 13.10 3.86
CA ALA A 31 8.77 12.27 4.42
C ALA A 31 10.12 12.55 3.74
N ILE A 32 10.14 12.68 2.41
CA ILE A 32 11.35 13.01 1.66
C ILE A 32 11.86 14.41 2.04
N ASP A 33 10.99 15.40 2.16
CA ASP A 33 11.34 16.75 2.59
C ASP A 33 11.91 16.77 4.01
N ALA A 34 11.48 15.83 4.85
CA ALA A 34 12.05 15.62 6.18
C ALA A 34 13.37 14.81 6.19
N GLY A 35 13.90 14.45 5.03
CA GLY A 35 15.15 13.71 4.88
C GLY A 35 15.02 12.19 5.03
N LEU A 36 13.80 11.66 5.06
CA LEU A 36 13.55 10.22 5.17
C LEU A 36 13.57 9.55 3.79
N LYS A 37 13.99 8.30 3.75
CA LYS A 37 13.94 7.48 2.55
C LYS A 37 12.55 6.85 2.41
N VAL A 38 12.00 6.91 1.20
CA VAL A 38 10.70 6.34 0.87
C VAL A 38 10.86 5.31 -0.24
N SER A 39 10.29 4.13 -0.06
CA SER A 39 10.08 3.14 -1.13
C SER A 39 8.60 3.16 -1.51
N TRP A 40 8.32 3.23 -2.82
CA TRP A 40 6.96 3.27 -3.34
C TRP A 40 6.70 2.12 -4.29
N PHE A 41 5.60 1.41 -4.04
CA PHE A 41 5.11 0.34 -4.92
C PHE A 41 3.58 0.41 -5.03
N THR A 42 3.04 -0.02 -6.17
CA THR A 42 1.72 -0.62 -6.19
C THR A 42 1.84 -2.09 -5.78
N LEU A 43 0.74 -2.74 -5.42
CA LEU A 43 0.79 -4.18 -5.13
C LEU A 43 1.30 -4.98 -6.35
N GLU A 44 0.91 -4.56 -7.54
CA GLU A 44 1.37 -5.17 -8.79
C GLU A 44 2.89 -5.06 -8.96
N THR A 45 3.46 -3.86 -8.85
CA THR A 45 4.91 -3.64 -9.02
C THR A 45 5.72 -4.31 -7.93
N LEU A 46 5.21 -4.37 -6.71
CA LEU A 46 5.83 -5.13 -5.62
C LEU A 46 5.87 -6.63 -5.96
N THR A 47 4.75 -7.18 -6.41
CA THR A 47 4.65 -8.59 -6.79
C THR A 47 5.62 -8.94 -7.91
N GLN A 48 5.71 -8.11 -8.94
CA GLN A 48 6.68 -8.29 -10.03
C GLN A 48 8.12 -8.27 -9.50
N THR A 49 8.45 -7.35 -8.61
CA THR A 49 9.78 -7.23 -8.01
C THR A 49 10.14 -8.47 -7.19
N ILE A 50 9.22 -8.98 -6.36
CA ILE A 50 9.42 -10.20 -5.57
C ILE A 50 9.54 -11.43 -6.47
N ASN A 51 8.68 -11.56 -7.48
CA ASN A 51 8.73 -12.70 -8.39
C ASN A 51 10.03 -12.77 -9.19
N ARG A 52 10.54 -11.65 -9.67
CA ARG A 52 11.86 -11.60 -10.35
C ARG A 52 12.98 -12.05 -9.43
N SER A 53 12.93 -11.70 -8.16
CA SER A 53 13.94 -12.10 -7.18
C SER A 53 13.96 -13.59 -6.86
N LYS A 54 12.87 -14.31 -7.13
CA LYS A 54 12.80 -15.76 -6.93
C LYS A 54 13.62 -16.54 -7.96
N VAL A 55 13.81 -15.98 -9.16
CA VAL A 55 14.52 -16.63 -10.26
C VAL A 55 16.01 -16.87 -9.91
N ASP A 56 16.63 -15.93 -9.23
CA ASP A 56 18.04 -15.98 -8.81
C ASP A 56 18.22 -16.14 -7.30
N ALA A 57 17.17 -16.53 -6.59
CA ALA A 57 17.14 -16.69 -5.13
C ALA A 57 17.57 -15.44 -4.33
N SER A 58 17.34 -14.23 -4.88
CA SER A 58 17.70 -12.95 -4.23
C SER A 58 16.58 -12.32 -3.41
N THR A 59 15.47 -13.02 -3.15
CA THR A 59 14.28 -12.47 -2.48
C THR A 59 14.62 -11.80 -1.15
N ALA A 60 15.42 -12.46 -0.29
CA ALA A 60 15.81 -11.90 1.00
C ALA A 60 16.57 -10.57 0.85
N LYS A 61 17.48 -10.47 -0.13
CA LYS A 61 18.23 -9.23 -0.41
C LYS A 61 17.33 -8.12 -0.92
N VAL A 62 16.35 -8.45 -1.77
CA VAL A 62 15.37 -7.50 -2.30
C VAL A 62 14.49 -6.96 -1.18
N VAL A 63 13.97 -7.81 -0.32
CA VAL A 63 13.20 -7.40 0.86
C VAL A 63 14.02 -6.49 1.78
N GLN A 64 15.26 -6.87 2.08
CA GLN A 64 16.16 -6.02 2.89
C GLN A 64 16.39 -4.66 2.24
N ARG A 65 16.57 -4.61 0.92
CA ARG A 65 16.76 -3.35 0.19
C ARG A 65 15.53 -2.46 0.28
N ILE A 66 14.35 -3.00 0.12
CA ILE A 66 13.09 -2.26 0.29
C ILE A 66 12.97 -1.72 1.72
N CYS A 67 13.30 -2.52 2.72
CA CYS A 67 13.25 -2.16 4.13
C CYS A 67 14.40 -1.24 4.60
N ARG A 68 15.27 -0.75 3.70
CA ARG A 68 16.19 0.37 4.01
C ARG A 68 15.46 1.71 4.08
N ALA A 69 14.31 1.82 3.45
CA ALA A 69 13.46 3.00 3.57
C ALA A 69 12.84 3.07 4.97
N GLU A 70 12.70 4.28 5.50
CA GLU A 70 11.97 4.52 6.75
C GLU A 70 10.45 4.43 6.53
N LEU A 71 10.00 4.79 5.35
CA LEU A 71 8.59 4.65 4.93
C LEU A 71 8.50 3.79 3.67
N ILE A 72 7.69 2.76 3.72
CA ILE A 72 7.37 1.92 2.58
C ILE A 72 5.89 2.16 2.24
N VAL A 73 5.60 2.54 1.01
CA VAL A 73 4.23 2.73 0.52
C VAL A 73 3.85 1.60 -0.42
N ILE A 74 2.70 0.98 -0.15
CA ILE A 74 2.07 0.00 -1.04
C ILE A 74 0.69 0.51 -1.39
N ASP A 75 0.53 0.99 -2.60
CA ASP A 75 -0.69 1.59 -3.11
C ASP A 75 -1.54 0.57 -3.89
N ASP A 76 -2.82 0.82 -3.98
CA ASP A 76 -3.79 0.06 -4.78
C ASP A 76 -3.97 -1.43 -4.38
N ILE A 77 -3.97 -1.73 -3.10
CA ILE A 77 -4.37 -3.05 -2.62
C ILE A 77 -5.88 -3.24 -2.84
N GLY A 78 -6.26 -4.37 -3.42
CA GLY A 78 -7.67 -4.73 -3.60
C GLY A 78 -8.33 -4.17 -4.85
N MET A 79 -7.58 -3.56 -5.79
CA MET A 79 -8.10 -3.19 -7.11
C MET A 79 -8.52 -4.41 -7.92
N LEU A 80 -7.80 -5.51 -7.75
CA LEU A 80 -8.11 -6.82 -8.32
C LEU A 80 -7.99 -7.88 -7.22
N PRO A 81 -8.66 -9.03 -7.34
CA PRO A 81 -8.44 -10.14 -6.42
C PRO A 81 -6.97 -10.50 -6.38
N ALA A 82 -6.40 -10.57 -5.17
CA ALA A 82 -5.02 -10.95 -4.99
C ALA A 82 -4.86 -12.47 -5.01
N GLY A 83 -4.07 -12.98 -5.93
CA GLY A 83 -3.67 -14.37 -5.97
C GLY A 83 -2.60 -14.69 -4.91
N GLN A 84 -2.05 -15.90 -4.98
CA GLN A 84 -1.01 -16.35 -4.06
C GLN A 84 0.24 -15.48 -4.12
N ALA A 85 0.67 -15.07 -5.32
CA ALA A 85 1.89 -14.29 -5.50
C ALA A 85 1.76 -12.88 -4.90
N GLU A 86 0.64 -12.21 -5.11
CA GLU A 86 0.34 -10.87 -4.57
C GLU A 86 0.23 -10.91 -3.05
N ALA A 87 -0.48 -11.90 -2.51
CA ALA A 87 -0.64 -12.09 -1.08
C ALA A 87 0.71 -12.38 -0.40
N GLU A 88 1.54 -13.21 -1.01
CA GLU A 88 2.88 -13.54 -0.52
C GLU A 88 3.80 -12.31 -0.54
N ALA A 89 3.79 -11.53 -1.61
CA ALA A 89 4.60 -10.32 -1.71
C ALA A 89 4.22 -9.30 -0.63
N LEU A 90 2.93 -9.05 -0.43
CA LEU A 90 2.42 -8.16 0.62
C LEU A 90 2.82 -8.67 2.01
N TYR A 91 2.62 -9.95 2.29
CA TYR A 91 2.99 -10.55 3.56
C TYR A 91 4.48 -10.42 3.85
N ARG A 92 5.35 -10.69 2.89
CA ARG A 92 6.80 -10.60 3.06
C ARG A 92 7.25 -9.21 3.48
N ILE A 93 6.67 -8.18 2.89
CA ILE A 93 7.01 -6.80 3.25
C ILE A 93 6.38 -6.43 4.59
N ALA A 94 5.13 -6.77 4.83
CA ALA A 94 4.46 -6.49 6.10
C ALA A 94 5.21 -7.14 7.28
N ASP A 95 5.64 -8.39 7.13
CA ASP A 95 6.41 -9.12 8.15
C ASP A 95 7.82 -8.52 8.35
N ALA A 96 8.53 -8.22 7.29
CA ALA A 96 9.88 -7.66 7.37
C ALA A 96 9.91 -6.24 7.93
N ALA A 97 8.87 -5.44 7.65
CA ALA A 97 8.73 -4.08 8.16
C ALA A 97 8.18 -4.01 9.59
N TYR A 98 7.48 -5.04 10.03
CA TYR A 98 6.81 -5.07 11.33
C TYR A 98 7.76 -4.67 12.47
N GLU A 99 7.37 -3.68 13.26
CA GLU A 99 8.12 -3.08 14.37
C GLU A 99 9.52 -2.52 14.01
N ARG A 100 9.83 -2.40 12.72
CA ARG A 100 11.14 -1.93 12.25
C ARG A 100 11.05 -0.74 11.30
N ARG A 101 10.02 -0.71 10.47
CA ARG A 101 9.79 0.32 9.46
C ARG A 101 8.32 0.68 9.41
N SER A 102 8.04 1.88 8.99
CA SER A 102 6.65 2.29 8.76
C SER A 102 6.16 1.86 7.41
N LEU A 103 4.93 1.39 7.38
CA LEU A 103 4.23 0.96 6.19
C LEU A 103 2.99 1.81 6.01
N ALA A 104 2.81 2.39 4.84
CA ALA A 104 1.57 3.05 4.45
C ALA A 104 0.91 2.25 3.32
N VAL A 105 -0.30 1.81 3.53
CA VAL A 105 -1.04 1.03 2.53
C VAL A 105 -2.35 1.72 2.15
N THR A 106 -2.72 1.66 0.89
CA THR A 106 -4.05 2.05 0.45
C THR A 106 -4.81 0.85 -0.08
N SER A 107 -6.11 0.82 0.17
CA SER A 107 -6.96 -0.29 -0.22
C SER A 107 -8.36 0.20 -0.56
N ASN A 108 -9.03 -0.49 -1.47
CA ASN A 108 -10.45 -0.25 -1.76
C ASN A 108 -11.36 -0.89 -0.72
N ILE A 109 -10.85 -1.80 0.09
CA ILE A 109 -11.59 -2.44 1.18
C ILE A 109 -10.83 -2.29 2.50
N HIS A 110 -11.56 -2.33 3.59
CA HIS A 110 -10.97 -2.35 4.93
C HIS A 110 -10.09 -3.59 5.11
N PRO A 111 -8.93 -3.49 5.80
CA PRO A 111 -8.05 -4.64 6.03
C PRO A 111 -8.74 -5.87 6.63
N SER A 112 -9.77 -5.69 7.45
CA SER A 112 -10.57 -6.80 7.99
C SER A 112 -11.27 -7.65 6.92
N GLY A 113 -11.40 -7.15 5.69
CA GLY A 113 -11.97 -7.86 4.54
C GLY A 113 -10.94 -8.51 3.62
N PHE A 114 -9.67 -8.48 3.94
CA PHE A 114 -8.60 -9.02 3.08
C PHE A 114 -8.70 -10.53 2.86
N ASP A 115 -9.36 -11.26 3.76
CA ASP A 115 -9.66 -12.69 3.59
C ASP A 115 -10.59 -12.98 2.40
N THR A 116 -11.32 -11.99 1.91
CA THR A 116 -12.14 -12.09 0.69
C THR A 116 -11.34 -11.87 -0.59
N LEU A 117 -10.15 -11.29 -0.49
CA LEU A 117 -9.30 -10.93 -1.63
C LEU A 117 -8.14 -11.89 -1.85
N MET A 118 -7.65 -12.51 -0.79
CA MET A 118 -6.42 -13.30 -0.80
C MET A 118 -6.57 -14.60 -0.02
N PRO A 119 -5.67 -15.56 -0.22
CA PRO A 119 -5.70 -16.83 0.52
C PRO A 119 -5.73 -16.60 2.04
N LYS A 120 -6.62 -17.27 2.74
CA LYS A 120 -6.84 -17.10 4.20
C LYS A 120 -5.58 -17.32 5.03
N ALA A 121 -4.72 -18.24 4.62
CA ALA A 121 -3.47 -18.53 5.30
C ALA A 121 -2.52 -17.33 5.37
N LEU A 122 -2.59 -16.42 4.40
CA LEU A 122 -1.78 -15.21 4.35
C LEU A 122 -2.55 -13.96 4.80
N ALA A 123 -3.86 -13.92 4.62
CA ALA A 123 -4.69 -12.77 4.99
C ALA A 123 -4.62 -12.46 6.48
N GLY A 124 -4.84 -13.44 7.34
CA GLY A 124 -4.80 -13.27 8.79
C GLY A 124 -3.47 -12.69 9.29
N PRO A 125 -2.33 -13.36 9.02
CA PRO A 125 -1.01 -12.85 9.41
C PRO A 125 -0.67 -11.46 8.84
N THR A 126 -1.09 -11.16 7.62
CA THR A 126 -0.87 -9.85 6.99
C THR A 126 -1.66 -8.76 7.72
N VAL A 127 -2.95 -8.99 7.96
CA VAL A 127 -3.83 -8.05 8.67
C VAL A 127 -3.33 -7.80 10.09
N ASP A 128 -2.91 -8.85 10.78
CA ASP A 128 -2.35 -8.72 12.14
C ASP A 128 -1.18 -7.73 12.16
N ARG A 129 -0.24 -7.85 11.23
CA ARG A 129 0.94 -6.96 11.14
C ARG A 129 0.57 -5.54 10.73
N LEU A 130 -0.42 -5.38 9.87
CA LEU A 130 -0.87 -4.06 9.43
C LEU A 130 -1.62 -3.29 10.52
N LEU A 131 -2.35 -3.98 11.39
CA LEU A 131 -3.24 -3.35 12.37
C LEU A 131 -2.67 -3.27 13.78
N HIS A 132 -1.72 -4.11 14.17
CA HIS A 132 -1.23 -4.20 15.54
C HIS A 132 -0.68 -2.86 16.07
N HIS A 133 0.15 -2.18 15.30
CA HIS A 133 0.63 -0.83 15.60
C HIS A 133 0.18 0.12 14.48
N GLY A 134 -1.09 0.04 14.10
CA GLY A 134 -1.60 0.66 12.91
C GLY A 134 -2.65 1.74 13.18
N HIS A 135 -2.59 2.78 12.38
CA HIS A 135 -3.64 3.76 12.22
C HIS A 135 -4.50 3.39 11.03
N VAL A 136 -5.80 3.35 11.22
CA VAL A 136 -6.75 3.06 10.14
C VAL A 136 -7.54 4.32 9.82
N VAL A 137 -7.47 4.74 8.57
CA VAL A 137 -8.24 5.85 8.04
C VAL A 137 -9.22 5.31 7.01
N VAL A 138 -10.49 5.60 7.17
CA VAL A 138 -11.53 5.23 6.22
C VAL A 138 -11.95 6.47 5.46
N THR A 139 -11.88 6.43 4.13
CA THR A 139 -12.39 7.48 3.26
C THR A 139 -13.80 7.14 2.82
N GLU A 140 -14.64 8.15 2.73
CA GLU A 140 -16.03 8.02 2.30
C GLU A 140 -16.32 9.05 1.20
N GLY A 141 -17.41 8.88 0.49
CA GLY A 141 -17.89 9.80 -0.52
C GLY A 141 -17.81 9.27 -1.94
N ASP A 142 -18.16 10.13 -2.87
CA ASP A 142 -18.20 9.81 -4.31
C ASP A 142 -16.81 9.99 -4.93
N SER A 143 -16.61 9.31 -6.07
CA SER A 143 -15.37 9.45 -6.83
C SER A 143 -15.20 10.87 -7.36
N GLN A 144 -14.16 11.56 -6.92
CA GLN A 144 -13.78 12.87 -7.43
C GLN A 144 -13.49 12.83 -8.96
N ARG A 145 -12.81 11.78 -9.40
CA ARG A 145 -12.51 11.58 -10.82
C ARG A 145 -13.78 11.44 -11.67
N LEU A 146 -14.76 10.72 -11.16
CA LEU A 146 -16.05 10.57 -11.83
C LEU A 146 -16.83 11.90 -11.83
N ALA A 147 -16.85 12.62 -10.72
CA ALA A 147 -17.47 13.93 -10.62
C ALA A 147 -16.84 14.95 -11.59
N GLU A 148 -15.52 14.97 -11.70
CA GLU A 148 -14.79 15.82 -12.64
C GLU A 148 -15.10 15.44 -14.10
N ALA A 149 -15.11 14.16 -14.42
CA ALA A 149 -15.45 13.67 -15.75
C ALA A 149 -16.89 14.04 -16.15
N LEU A 150 -17.86 13.86 -15.26
CA LEU A 150 -19.26 14.21 -15.50
C LEU A 150 -19.48 15.73 -15.60
N SER A 151 -18.67 16.54 -14.94
CA SER A 151 -18.73 18.01 -15.02
C SER A 151 -17.97 18.61 -16.20
N GLY A 152 -17.33 17.79 -17.04
CA GLY A 152 -16.52 18.22 -18.19
C GLY A 152 -15.17 18.83 -17.83
N LYS A 153 -14.74 18.73 -16.58
CA LYS A 153 -13.45 19.28 -16.11
C LYS A 153 -12.26 18.37 -16.32
N GLY A 154 -12.49 17.08 -16.52
CA GLY A 154 -11.43 16.07 -16.57
C GLY A 154 -10.87 15.78 -17.96
N VAL A 155 -11.65 15.94 -19.01
CA VAL A 155 -11.27 15.62 -20.41
C VAL A 155 -11.94 16.59 -21.37
N MET A 156 -11.17 17.12 -22.32
CA MET A 156 -11.79 17.81 -23.46
C MET A 156 -12.58 16.81 -24.30
N PRO A 157 -13.85 17.09 -24.66
CA PRO A 157 -14.58 16.22 -25.55
C PRO A 157 -13.84 16.08 -26.88
N LEU A 158 -13.73 14.85 -27.37
CA LEU A 158 -13.33 14.62 -28.76
C LEU A 158 -14.42 15.18 -29.66
N VAL A 159 -14.11 16.21 -30.36
CA VAL A 159 -15.02 16.85 -31.33
C VAL A 159 -14.98 16.06 -32.62
#